data_2f83615411be6edc736322f785f5b128
#
_entry.id   2f83615411be6edc736322f785f5b128
#
_cell.length_a   1.000
_cell.length_b   1.000
_cell.length_c   1.000
_cell.angle_alpha   90.00
_cell.angle_beta   90.00
_cell.angle_gamma   90.00
#
_symmetry.space_group_name_H-M   'P 1'
#
loop_
_entity.id
_entity.type
_entity.pdbx_description
1 polymer ?
#
loop_
_entity_poly.entity_id
_entity_poly.type
_entity_poly.pdbx_seq_one_letter_code
_entity_poly.pdbx_strand_id
1 'polypeptide(L)'
;LAYWHTLTGTGADPFGTGTNIRPWLSISDPLEQAKARMRATFEITEKLQLPFFCFHDRDIAPEGETLKKTHENLDTVIGVAKDMMKTSGTKLLWGTARLFFHPRYVHGAATSNNAEVFAYAAAQVKKAMEVTLELGGLNYVFWGGREGYDTLLNTDMKLELDNMARFLRMAADYAEEIGFTGQLLVEPKPKEPTVHQYDFDTAAVTGFLRHYGLADRFKINIEQNHAIL
;
A
#
# COMPACT_ATOMS: atom_id res chain seq x y z
N LEU A 1 0.04 13.31 -5.99
CA LEU A 1 -1.06 13.34 -4.99
C LEU A 1 -1.09 12.01 -4.24
N ALA A 2 -1.04 12.06 -2.90
CA ALA A 2 -1.23 10.89 -2.04
C ALA A 2 -2.73 10.70 -1.74
N TYR A 3 -3.31 9.60 -2.23
CA TYR A 3 -4.76 9.36 -2.17
C TYR A 3 -5.28 9.33 -0.72
N TRP A 4 -4.56 8.63 0.18
CA TRP A 4 -4.98 8.44 1.57
C TRP A 4 -5.04 9.76 2.37
N HIS A 5 -4.14 10.69 2.16
CA HIS A 5 -4.19 11.99 2.82
C HIS A 5 -5.28 12.89 2.24
N THR A 6 -5.42 12.90 0.91
CA THR A 6 -6.27 13.86 0.20
C THR A 6 -7.74 13.44 0.16
N LEU A 7 -8.01 12.16 -0.12
CA LEU A 7 -9.36 11.67 -0.43
C LEU A 7 -10.00 10.90 0.73
N THR A 8 -9.23 10.10 1.49
CA THR A 8 -9.75 9.27 2.58
C THR A 8 -9.36 9.76 3.97
N GLY A 9 -8.40 10.66 4.08
CA GLY A 9 -8.05 11.29 5.35
C GLY A 9 -9.24 12.06 5.94
N THR A 10 -9.59 11.73 7.18
CA THR A 10 -10.73 12.30 7.87
C THR A 10 -10.43 13.63 8.57
N GLY A 11 -9.15 13.96 8.75
CA GLY A 11 -8.72 15.08 9.60
C GLY A 11 -8.90 14.79 11.10
N ALA A 12 -9.02 13.52 11.48
CA ALA A 12 -9.01 13.10 12.88
C ALA A 12 -7.61 13.24 13.49
N ASP A 13 -7.56 13.58 14.76
CA ASP A 13 -6.37 13.66 15.59
C ASP A 13 -6.66 13.17 17.02
N PRO A 14 -5.67 13.16 17.95
CA PRO A 14 -5.89 12.73 19.32
C PRO A 14 -6.91 13.57 20.11
N PHE A 15 -7.29 14.73 19.60
CA PHE A 15 -8.20 15.69 20.29
C PHE A 15 -9.64 15.63 19.80
N GLY A 16 -9.90 14.93 18.68
CA GLY A 16 -11.27 14.86 18.18
C GLY A 16 -11.48 14.01 16.95
N THR A 17 -12.75 13.95 16.57
CA THR A 17 -13.19 13.25 15.36
C THR A 17 -12.78 13.98 14.09
N GLY A 18 -12.81 13.27 12.96
CA GLY A 18 -12.48 13.87 11.67
C GLY A 18 -13.36 15.06 11.30
N THR A 19 -12.73 16.14 10.86
CA THR A 19 -13.36 17.43 10.48
C THR A 19 -13.49 17.60 8.96
N ASN A 20 -12.90 16.71 8.17
CA ASN A 20 -12.95 16.79 6.71
C ASN A 20 -14.30 16.31 6.19
N ILE A 21 -15.19 17.24 5.87
CA ILE A 21 -16.47 16.96 5.20
C ILE A 21 -16.21 16.91 3.70
N ARG A 22 -16.55 15.76 3.08
CA ARG A 22 -16.35 15.53 1.64
C ARG A 22 -17.68 15.22 0.96
N PRO A 23 -17.92 15.70 -0.29
CA PRO A 23 -19.19 15.49 -0.99
C PRO A 23 -19.60 14.03 -1.11
N TRP A 24 -18.63 13.13 -1.33
CA TRP A 24 -18.90 11.69 -1.49
C TRP A 24 -19.34 10.98 -0.20
N LEU A 25 -19.17 11.58 0.99
CA LEU A 25 -19.62 10.97 2.25
C LEU A 25 -21.16 10.86 2.36
N SER A 26 -21.90 11.60 1.54
CA SER A 26 -23.36 11.47 1.44
C SER A 26 -23.84 10.30 0.58
N ILE A 27 -22.92 9.64 -0.13
CA ILE A 27 -23.24 8.49 -0.99
C ILE A 27 -23.25 7.23 -0.11
N SER A 28 -24.39 6.53 -0.05
CA SER A 28 -24.57 5.36 0.81
C SER A 28 -23.87 4.09 0.29
N ASP A 29 -23.80 3.92 -1.04
CA ASP A 29 -23.12 2.77 -1.65
C ASP A 29 -21.61 2.96 -1.61
N PRO A 30 -20.84 2.06 -0.93
CA PRO A 30 -19.39 2.22 -0.80
C PRO A 30 -18.63 2.19 -2.13
N LEU A 31 -19.13 1.45 -3.13
CA LEU A 31 -18.48 1.37 -4.43
C LEU A 31 -18.73 2.64 -5.25
N GLU A 32 -19.94 3.18 -5.24
CA GLU A 32 -20.23 4.48 -5.86
C GLU A 32 -19.48 5.62 -5.16
N GLN A 33 -19.37 5.57 -3.84
CA GLN A 33 -18.52 6.49 -3.08
C GLN A 33 -17.05 6.42 -3.53
N ALA A 34 -16.51 5.19 -3.73
CA ALA A 34 -15.15 4.98 -4.22
C ALA A 34 -14.95 5.53 -5.64
N LYS A 35 -15.92 5.34 -6.54
CA LYS A 35 -15.91 5.92 -7.89
C LYS A 35 -15.92 7.46 -7.85
N ALA A 36 -16.73 8.04 -6.96
CA ALA A 36 -16.78 9.50 -6.80
C ALA A 36 -15.43 10.06 -6.31
N ARG A 37 -14.80 9.38 -5.34
CA ARG A 37 -13.44 9.74 -4.89
C ARG A 37 -12.42 9.64 -6.02
N MET A 38 -12.47 8.59 -6.83
CA MET A 38 -11.56 8.41 -7.95
C MET A 38 -11.71 9.56 -8.97
N ARG A 39 -12.93 9.98 -9.31
CA ARG A 39 -13.15 11.14 -10.17
C ARG A 39 -12.60 12.43 -9.55
N ALA A 40 -12.83 12.65 -8.26
CA ALA A 40 -12.30 13.81 -7.54
C ALA A 40 -10.76 13.84 -7.51
N THR A 41 -10.09 12.67 -7.52
CA THR A 41 -8.64 12.59 -7.64
C THR A 41 -8.14 13.31 -8.88
N PHE A 42 -8.73 13.00 -10.03
CA PHE A 42 -8.32 13.59 -11.31
C PHE A 42 -8.71 15.07 -11.43
N GLU A 43 -9.85 15.47 -10.89
CA GLU A 43 -10.22 16.90 -10.80
C GLU A 43 -9.19 17.69 -9.98
N ILE A 44 -8.74 17.13 -8.86
CA ILE A 44 -7.74 17.80 -8.00
C ILE A 44 -6.37 17.83 -8.69
N THR A 45 -5.92 16.71 -9.27
CA THR A 45 -4.62 16.66 -9.96
C THR A 45 -4.58 17.62 -11.15
N GLU A 46 -5.66 17.75 -11.91
CA GLU A 46 -5.77 18.68 -13.02
C GLU A 46 -5.73 20.14 -12.55
N LYS A 47 -6.55 20.50 -11.55
CA LYS A 47 -6.57 21.87 -11.00
C LYS A 47 -5.24 22.29 -10.38
N LEU A 48 -4.54 21.37 -9.73
CA LEU A 48 -3.23 21.62 -9.11
C LEU A 48 -2.05 21.35 -10.06
N GLN A 49 -2.29 20.92 -11.30
CA GLN A 49 -1.29 20.55 -12.28
C GLN A 49 -0.31 19.48 -11.75
N LEU A 50 -0.83 18.51 -11.00
CA LEU A 50 -0.03 17.40 -10.45
C LEU A 50 0.11 16.29 -11.48
N PRO A 51 1.34 15.92 -11.89
CA PRO A 51 1.53 14.92 -12.93
C PRO A 51 1.28 13.48 -12.45
N PHE A 52 1.25 13.26 -11.13
CA PHE A 52 1.18 11.91 -10.56
C PHE A 52 0.21 11.81 -9.38
N PHE A 53 -0.37 10.61 -9.24
CA PHE A 53 -1.04 10.16 -8.01
C PHE A 53 -0.48 8.82 -7.56
N CYS A 54 -0.74 8.44 -6.30
CA CYS A 54 -0.41 7.14 -5.73
C CYS A 54 -1.49 6.70 -4.75
N PHE A 55 -1.64 5.38 -4.55
CA PHE A 55 -2.72 4.84 -3.73
C PHE A 55 -2.34 3.52 -3.04
N HIS A 56 -3.09 3.20 -1.97
CA HIS A 56 -3.26 1.84 -1.49
C HIS A 56 -4.57 1.26 -2.03
N ASP A 57 -4.60 -0.02 -2.34
CA ASP A 57 -5.75 -0.72 -2.93
C ASP A 57 -7.07 -0.52 -2.14
N ARG A 58 -6.99 -0.58 -0.81
CA ARG A 58 -8.17 -0.42 0.07
C ARG A 58 -8.58 1.04 0.30
N ASP A 59 -7.75 2.00 -0.06
CA ASP A 59 -8.15 3.42 -0.06
C ASP A 59 -9.04 3.73 -1.24
N ILE A 60 -8.74 3.13 -2.40
CA ILE A 60 -9.48 3.40 -3.65
C ILE A 60 -10.73 2.56 -3.80
N ALA A 61 -10.77 1.33 -3.26
CA ALA A 61 -11.91 0.42 -3.39
C ALA A 61 -12.26 -0.26 -2.07
N PRO A 62 -13.57 -0.46 -1.77
CA PRO A 62 -14.00 -1.13 -0.55
C PRO A 62 -13.70 -2.64 -0.60
N GLU A 63 -13.35 -3.20 0.55
CA GLU A 63 -13.28 -4.65 0.74
C GLU A 63 -14.70 -5.25 0.64
N GLY A 64 -14.83 -6.38 -0.05
CA GLY A 64 -16.07 -7.14 -0.16
C GLY A 64 -16.09 -8.31 0.82
N GLU A 65 -17.21 -9.03 0.88
CA GLU A 65 -17.38 -10.21 1.74
C GLU A 65 -16.42 -11.36 1.41
N THR A 66 -15.91 -11.41 0.20
CA THR A 66 -14.94 -12.39 -0.27
C THR A 66 -13.78 -11.71 -0.98
N LEU A 67 -12.62 -12.39 -1.06
CA LEU A 67 -11.48 -11.89 -1.82
C LEU A 67 -11.85 -11.64 -3.30
N LYS A 68 -12.66 -12.52 -3.90
CA LYS A 68 -13.16 -12.35 -5.27
C LYS A 68 -13.95 -11.05 -5.38
N LYS A 69 -14.92 -10.81 -4.48
CA LYS A 69 -15.74 -9.58 -4.50
C LYS A 69 -14.87 -8.33 -4.27
N THR A 70 -13.87 -8.43 -3.44
CA THR A 70 -12.89 -7.37 -3.22
C THR A 70 -12.12 -7.02 -4.49
N HIS A 71 -11.67 -8.03 -5.24
CA HIS A 71 -11.00 -7.83 -6.53
C HIS A 71 -11.93 -7.20 -7.56
N GLU A 72 -13.19 -7.66 -7.66
CA GLU A 72 -14.20 -7.08 -8.57
C GLU A 72 -14.48 -5.60 -8.24
N ASN A 73 -14.55 -5.24 -6.95
CA ASN A 73 -14.71 -3.84 -6.54
C ASN A 73 -13.49 -3.01 -6.98
N LEU A 74 -12.29 -3.52 -6.79
CA LEU A 74 -11.06 -2.86 -7.21
C LEU A 74 -11.03 -2.67 -8.73
N ASP A 75 -11.29 -3.73 -9.51
CA ASP A 75 -11.32 -3.67 -10.97
C ASP A 75 -12.33 -2.62 -11.49
N THR A 76 -13.47 -2.51 -10.81
CA THR A 76 -14.49 -1.50 -11.15
C THR A 76 -13.95 -0.08 -10.99
N VAL A 77 -13.23 0.20 -9.90
CA VAL A 77 -12.65 1.53 -9.65
C VAL A 77 -11.45 1.80 -10.57
N ILE A 78 -10.64 0.77 -10.86
CA ILE A 78 -9.54 0.85 -11.83
C ILE A 78 -10.05 1.21 -13.22
N GLY A 79 -11.21 0.67 -13.64
CA GLY A 79 -11.88 1.08 -14.87
C GLY A 79 -12.15 2.58 -14.93
N VAL A 80 -12.66 3.16 -13.84
CA VAL A 80 -12.86 4.61 -13.74
C VAL A 80 -11.52 5.38 -13.83
N ALA A 81 -10.48 4.91 -13.12
CA ALA A 81 -9.16 5.53 -13.18
C ALA A 81 -8.58 5.53 -14.60
N LYS A 82 -8.66 4.41 -15.32
CA LYS A 82 -8.19 4.28 -16.71
C LYS A 82 -8.87 5.28 -17.64
N ASP A 83 -10.18 5.45 -17.51
CA ASP A 83 -10.92 6.40 -18.35
C ASP A 83 -10.53 7.85 -18.04
N MET A 84 -10.37 8.20 -16.77
CA MET A 84 -9.92 9.53 -16.36
C MET A 84 -8.47 9.82 -16.78
N MET A 85 -7.58 8.85 -16.69
CA MET A 85 -6.18 9.00 -17.11
C MET A 85 -6.02 9.32 -18.60
N LYS A 86 -6.94 8.84 -19.47
CA LYS A 86 -6.91 9.12 -20.91
C LYS A 86 -7.06 10.61 -21.23
N THR A 87 -7.77 11.35 -20.38
CA THR A 87 -8.11 12.76 -20.64
C THR A 87 -7.29 13.74 -19.79
N SER A 88 -6.94 13.38 -18.56
CA SER A 88 -6.26 14.26 -17.61
C SER A 88 -4.75 14.38 -17.81
N GLY A 89 -4.11 13.39 -18.46
CA GLY A 89 -2.65 13.29 -18.55
C GLY A 89 -1.95 12.92 -17.23
N THR A 90 -2.69 12.80 -16.12
CA THR A 90 -2.15 12.36 -14.83
C THR A 90 -1.79 10.88 -14.88
N LYS A 91 -0.62 10.52 -14.35
CA LYS A 91 -0.08 9.16 -14.36
C LYS A 91 -0.04 8.56 -12.96
N LEU A 92 -0.02 7.22 -12.90
CA LEU A 92 0.23 6.52 -11.65
C LEU A 92 1.73 6.52 -11.34
N LEU A 93 2.11 7.08 -10.17
CA LEU A 93 3.49 6.98 -9.67
C LEU A 93 3.76 5.59 -9.11
N TRP A 94 2.88 5.12 -8.22
CA TRP A 94 2.88 3.78 -7.66
C TRP A 94 1.53 3.42 -7.05
N GLY A 95 1.20 2.14 -7.09
CA GLY A 95 0.14 1.53 -6.30
C GLY A 95 0.74 0.56 -5.29
N THR A 96 -0.02 0.23 -4.24
CA THR A 96 0.40 -0.76 -3.25
C THR A 96 -0.79 -1.41 -2.54
N ALA A 97 -0.53 -2.51 -1.84
CA ALA A 97 -1.48 -3.17 -0.96
C ALA A 97 -1.46 -2.54 0.45
N ARG A 98 -2.63 -2.28 1.03
CA ARG A 98 -2.78 -1.76 2.39
C ARG A 98 -2.75 -2.90 3.41
N LEU A 99 -1.55 -3.31 3.82
CA LEU A 99 -1.31 -4.48 4.66
C LEU A 99 -1.23 -4.18 6.17
N PHE A 100 -1.88 -3.12 6.65
CA PHE A 100 -1.73 -2.66 8.03
C PHE A 100 -3.04 -2.22 8.70
N PHE A 101 -4.09 -1.99 7.95
CA PHE A 101 -5.32 -1.40 8.50
C PHE A 101 -6.30 -2.44 9.04
N HIS A 102 -6.50 -3.56 8.33
CA HIS A 102 -7.45 -4.58 8.75
C HIS A 102 -6.91 -5.33 9.98
N PRO A 103 -7.76 -5.70 10.97
CA PRO A 103 -7.35 -6.44 12.17
C PRO A 103 -6.56 -7.74 11.91
N ARG A 104 -6.75 -8.38 10.74
CA ARG A 104 -5.95 -9.57 10.35
C ARG A 104 -4.44 -9.31 10.37
N TYR A 105 -4.03 -8.07 10.15
CA TYR A 105 -2.61 -7.67 10.07
C TYR A 105 -2.05 -7.13 11.38
N VAL A 106 -2.76 -7.28 12.50
CA VAL A 106 -2.34 -6.72 13.79
C VAL A 106 -0.93 -7.17 14.22
N HIS A 107 -0.54 -8.39 13.83
CA HIS A 107 0.78 -8.98 14.09
C HIS A 107 1.60 -9.15 12.80
N GLY A 108 1.54 -8.18 11.90
CA GLY A 108 2.23 -8.20 10.61
C GLY A 108 1.45 -8.90 9.51
N ALA A 109 1.89 -8.67 8.29
CA ALA A 109 1.41 -9.33 7.07
C ALA A 109 2.51 -10.21 6.47
N ALA A 110 3.59 -9.59 6.00
CA ALA A 110 4.76 -10.27 5.44
C ALA A 110 5.58 -11.02 6.53
N THR A 111 5.58 -10.52 7.76
CA THR A 111 6.23 -11.14 8.92
C THR A 111 5.34 -12.17 9.62
N SER A 112 4.06 -12.23 9.29
CA SER A 112 3.08 -13.05 10.01
C SER A 112 3.48 -14.52 10.10
N ASN A 113 3.38 -15.08 11.30
CA ASN A 113 3.53 -16.50 11.59
C ASN A 113 2.25 -17.31 11.31
N ASN A 114 1.13 -16.62 10.99
CA ASN A 114 -0.10 -17.25 10.56
C ASN A 114 -0.10 -17.41 9.03
N ALA A 115 -0.08 -18.66 8.55
CA ALA A 115 -0.01 -18.98 7.13
C ALA A 115 -1.20 -18.43 6.32
N GLU A 116 -2.40 -18.35 6.92
CA GLU A 116 -3.59 -17.81 6.24
C GLU A 116 -3.47 -16.28 6.06
N VAL A 117 -2.96 -15.57 7.07
CA VAL A 117 -2.70 -14.13 6.99
C VAL A 117 -1.65 -13.83 5.94
N PHE A 118 -0.53 -14.58 5.96
CA PHE A 118 0.54 -14.47 4.98
C PHE A 118 0.03 -14.70 3.54
N ALA A 119 -0.74 -15.78 3.33
CA ALA A 119 -1.29 -16.11 2.02
C ALA A 119 -2.30 -15.06 1.53
N TYR A 120 -3.15 -14.54 2.43
CA TYR A 120 -4.09 -13.47 2.08
C TYR A 120 -3.36 -12.18 1.71
N ALA A 121 -2.32 -11.80 2.46
CA ALA A 121 -1.48 -10.65 2.17
C ALA A 121 -0.78 -10.80 0.81
N ALA A 122 -0.25 -11.98 0.51
CA ALA A 122 0.38 -12.29 -0.79
C ALA A 122 -0.63 -12.16 -1.95
N ALA A 123 -1.85 -12.66 -1.79
CA ALA A 123 -2.91 -12.51 -2.78
C ALA A 123 -3.32 -11.03 -2.98
N GLN A 124 -3.32 -10.24 -1.92
CA GLN A 124 -3.60 -8.80 -1.97
C GLN A 124 -2.48 -8.05 -2.70
N VAL A 125 -1.21 -8.34 -2.41
CA VAL A 125 -0.05 -7.76 -3.13
C VAL A 125 -0.08 -8.13 -4.60
N LYS A 126 -0.34 -9.41 -4.92
CA LYS A 126 -0.47 -9.89 -6.29
C LYS A 126 -1.45 -9.02 -7.07
N LYS A 127 -2.68 -8.87 -6.56
CA LYS A 127 -3.71 -8.05 -7.22
C LYS A 127 -3.33 -6.57 -7.31
N ALA A 128 -2.71 -6.01 -6.28
CA ALA A 128 -2.25 -4.62 -6.29
C ALA A 128 -1.15 -4.39 -7.34
N MET A 129 -0.25 -5.35 -7.56
CA MET A 129 0.74 -5.30 -8.64
C MET A 129 0.09 -5.37 -10.03
N GLU A 130 -0.86 -6.27 -10.22
CA GLU A 130 -1.60 -6.41 -11.49
C GLU A 130 -2.26 -5.07 -11.88
N VAL A 131 -2.97 -4.43 -10.96
CA VAL A 131 -3.62 -3.14 -11.25
C VAL A 131 -2.62 -2.00 -11.39
N THR A 132 -1.49 -2.05 -10.69
CA THR A 132 -0.41 -1.07 -10.87
C THR A 132 0.18 -1.17 -12.28
N LEU A 133 0.44 -2.38 -12.76
CA LEU A 133 0.89 -2.64 -14.12
C LEU A 133 -0.17 -2.18 -15.14
N GLU A 134 -1.43 -2.51 -14.93
CA GLU A 134 -2.56 -2.15 -15.82
C GLU A 134 -2.72 -0.63 -15.98
N LEU A 135 -2.44 0.15 -14.93
CA LEU A 135 -2.46 1.61 -14.95
C LEU A 135 -1.13 2.24 -15.42
N GLY A 136 -0.15 1.43 -15.83
CA GLY A 136 1.17 1.92 -16.24
C GLY A 136 1.96 2.58 -15.11
N GLY A 137 1.80 2.08 -13.88
CA GLY A 137 2.50 2.58 -12.71
C GLY A 137 4.02 2.46 -12.84
N LEU A 138 4.74 3.49 -12.42
CA LEU A 138 6.19 3.56 -12.57
C LEU A 138 6.91 2.73 -11.49
N ASN A 139 6.29 2.54 -10.33
CA ASN A 139 6.87 1.86 -9.19
C ASN A 139 5.81 1.06 -8.42
N TYR A 140 6.27 0.17 -7.53
CA TYR A 140 5.45 -0.46 -6.49
C TYR A 140 6.15 -0.27 -5.14
N VAL A 141 5.43 0.24 -4.13
CA VAL A 141 5.99 0.51 -2.81
C VAL A 141 5.53 -0.53 -1.81
N PHE A 142 6.47 -1.09 -1.05
CA PHE A 142 6.22 -1.91 0.14
C PHE A 142 6.41 -1.03 1.37
N TRP A 143 5.31 -0.60 1.97
CA TRP A 143 5.27 -0.08 3.32
C TRP A 143 4.51 -1.06 4.19
N GLY A 144 5.24 -1.78 5.04
CA GLY A 144 4.67 -2.87 5.83
C GLY A 144 3.71 -2.39 6.90
N GLY A 145 4.01 -1.27 7.51
CA GLY A 145 3.19 -0.64 8.53
C GLY A 145 3.15 -1.39 9.86
N ARG A 146 2.90 -2.70 9.86
CA ARG A 146 2.86 -3.53 11.07
C ARG A 146 3.87 -4.68 11.04
N GLU A 147 4.89 -4.57 10.24
CA GLU A 147 5.99 -5.53 10.17
C GLU A 147 6.99 -5.27 11.30
N GLY A 148 6.65 -5.77 12.49
CA GLY A 148 7.40 -5.53 13.70
C GLY A 148 6.79 -6.23 14.91
N TYR A 149 7.23 -5.87 16.12
CA TYR A 149 6.80 -6.50 17.36
C TYR A 149 6.60 -5.48 18.50
N ASP A 150 5.75 -5.82 19.45
CA ASP A 150 5.51 -5.02 20.65
C ASP A 150 6.38 -5.48 21.82
N THR A 151 6.63 -6.79 21.93
CA THR A 151 7.43 -7.40 23.01
C THR A 151 8.24 -8.59 22.48
N LEU A 152 9.43 -8.80 23.03
CA LEU A 152 10.27 -9.96 22.71
C LEU A 152 9.82 -11.26 23.38
N LEU A 153 8.87 -11.21 24.31
CA LEU A 153 8.44 -12.40 25.08
C LEU A 153 7.77 -13.49 24.24
N ASN A 154 7.15 -13.10 23.13
CA ASN A 154 6.40 -14.01 22.24
C ASN A 154 6.80 -13.81 20.76
N THR A 155 7.97 -13.27 20.51
CA THR A 155 8.45 -12.95 19.15
C THR A 155 9.61 -13.84 18.76
N ASP A 156 9.48 -14.54 17.64
CA ASP A 156 10.60 -15.17 16.94
C ASP A 156 11.06 -14.25 15.81
N MET A 157 11.95 -13.31 16.14
CA MET A 157 12.45 -12.32 15.18
C MET A 157 13.06 -12.95 13.93
N LYS A 158 13.76 -14.10 14.08
CA LYS A 158 14.36 -14.77 12.94
C LYS A 158 13.31 -15.29 11.98
N LEU A 159 12.30 -15.98 12.51
CA LEU A 159 11.21 -16.51 11.71
C LEU A 159 10.42 -15.39 11.01
N GLU A 160 10.16 -14.29 11.70
CA GLU A 160 9.43 -13.14 11.15
C GLU A 160 10.22 -12.46 10.02
N LEU A 161 11.52 -12.26 10.20
CA LEU A 161 12.40 -11.73 9.14
C LEU A 161 12.55 -12.70 7.95
N ASP A 162 12.67 -14.00 8.21
CA ASP A 162 12.70 -15.04 7.16
C ASP A 162 11.38 -15.03 6.35
N ASN A 163 10.23 -14.85 7.02
CA ASN A 163 8.93 -14.70 6.38
C ASN A 163 8.87 -13.45 5.50
N MET A 164 9.29 -12.31 6.02
CA MET A 164 9.36 -11.05 5.26
C MET A 164 10.24 -11.17 4.02
N ALA A 165 11.41 -11.79 4.15
CA ALA A 165 12.32 -12.02 3.03
C ALA A 165 11.71 -12.94 1.97
N ARG A 166 11.03 -14.00 2.39
CA ARG A 166 10.28 -14.89 1.49
C ARG A 166 9.16 -14.16 0.78
N PHE A 167 8.40 -13.33 1.51
CA PHE A 167 7.31 -12.54 0.96
C PHE A 167 7.81 -11.58 -0.13
N LEU A 168 8.85 -10.81 0.16
CA LEU A 168 9.42 -9.87 -0.81
C LEU A 168 10.02 -10.60 -2.03
N ARG A 169 10.65 -11.76 -1.85
CA ARG A 169 11.16 -12.57 -2.97
C ARG A 169 10.01 -13.03 -3.86
N MET A 170 8.95 -13.60 -3.28
CA MET A 170 7.76 -14.02 -4.03
C MET A 170 7.14 -12.85 -4.80
N ALA A 171 7.05 -11.67 -4.18
CA ALA A 171 6.53 -10.47 -4.84
C ALA A 171 7.41 -10.01 -6.01
N ALA A 172 8.74 -10.05 -5.86
CA ALA A 172 9.67 -9.71 -6.92
C ALA A 172 9.64 -10.73 -8.07
N ASP A 173 9.56 -12.03 -7.76
CA ASP A 173 9.43 -13.09 -8.78
C ASP A 173 8.12 -12.93 -9.56
N TYR A 174 7.03 -12.62 -8.85
CA TYR A 174 5.75 -12.35 -9.51
C TYR A 174 5.77 -11.09 -10.38
N ALA A 175 6.44 -10.01 -9.93
CA ALA A 175 6.61 -8.82 -10.76
C ALA A 175 7.29 -9.13 -12.10
N GLU A 176 8.32 -9.97 -12.09
CA GLU A 176 8.99 -10.46 -13.32
C GLU A 176 8.03 -11.32 -14.18
N GLU A 177 7.28 -12.24 -13.54
CA GLU A 177 6.33 -13.13 -14.23
C GLU A 177 5.27 -12.34 -15.02
N ILE A 178 4.74 -11.25 -14.44
CA ILE A 178 3.73 -10.42 -15.10
C ILE A 178 4.32 -9.34 -16.01
N GLY A 179 5.64 -9.25 -16.13
CA GLY A 179 6.32 -8.24 -16.95
C GLY A 179 6.29 -6.82 -16.36
N PHE A 180 6.19 -6.69 -15.03
CA PHE A 180 6.26 -5.38 -14.37
C PHE A 180 7.72 -4.88 -14.40
N THR A 181 7.96 -3.81 -15.16
CA THR A 181 9.30 -3.21 -15.34
C THR A 181 9.57 -2.03 -14.41
N GLY A 182 8.59 -1.66 -13.59
CA GLY A 182 8.72 -0.58 -12.61
C GLY A 182 9.65 -0.95 -11.44
N GLN A 183 10.09 0.05 -10.70
CA GLN A 183 10.97 -0.19 -9.55
C GLN A 183 10.17 -0.70 -8.34
N LEU A 184 10.62 -1.78 -7.72
CA LEU A 184 10.14 -2.24 -6.42
C LEU A 184 10.86 -1.45 -5.32
N LEU A 185 10.10 -0.87 -4.40
CA LEU A 185 10.58 0.04 -3.37
C LEU A 185 10.16 -0.47 -1.98
N VAL A 186 11.05 -0.37 -1.00
CA VAL A 186 10.71 -0.52 0.42
C VAL A 186 10.77 0.85 1.08
N GLU A 187 9.74 1.21 1.82
CA GLU A 187 9.63 2.48 2.53
C GLU A 187 9.81 2.28 4.03
N PRO A 188 10.94 2.71 4.62
CA PRO A 188 11.17 2.63 6.05
C PRO A 188 10.33 3.64 6.83
N LYS A 189 9.88 3.22 8.02
CA LYS A 189 9.23 4.10 8.98
C LYS A 189 9.48 3.62 10.43
N PRO A 190 9.97 4.49 11.33
CA PRO A 190 10.14 4.13 12.73
C PRO A 190 8.85 4.23 13.54
N LYS A 191 8.70 3.41 14.58
CA LYS A 191 7.78 3.54 15.72
C LYS A 191 6.28 3.42 15.46
N GLU A 192 5.78 3.54 14.26
CA GLU A 192 4.35 3.56 13.96
C GLU A 192 4.01 2.73 12.73
N PRO A 193 2.90 1.98 12.81
CA PRO A 193 1.98 1.75 13.93
C PRO A 193 2.51 0.75 14.98
N THR A 194 3.56 0.01 14.70
CA THR A 194 4.22 -0.92 15.63
C THR A 194 5.45 -0.25 16.24
N VAL A 195 5.63 -0.37 17.56
CA VAL A 195 6.71 0.33 18.29
C VAL A 195 8.10 -0.08 17.81
N HIS A 196 8.30 -1.37 17.52
CA HIS A 196 9.54 -1.94 17.03
C HIS A 196 9.37 -2.47 15.62
N GLN A 197 9.42 -1.57 14.62
CA GLN A 197 9.38 -1.93 13.20
C GLN A 197 10.69 -2.59 12.79
N TYR A 198 10.63 -3.65 11.95
CA TYR A 198 11.81 -4.26 11.35
C TYR A 198 12.45 -3.34 10.29
N ASP A 199 11.62 -2.58 9.59
CA ASP A 199 11.98 -1.64 8.53
C ASP A 199 12.04 -0.18 9.03
N PHE A 200 12.54 0.03 10.26
CA PHE A 200 12.46 1.31 10.95
C PHE A 200 13.30 2.44 10.34
N ASP A 201 14.37 2.13 9.61
CA ASP A 201 15.20 3.12 8.93
C ASP A 201 15.89 2.57 7.67
N THR A 202 16.56 3.44 6.95
CA THR A 202 17.28 3.11 5.70
C THR A 202 18.41 2.11 5.93
N ALA A 203 19.11 2.18 7.07
CA ALA A 203 20.22 1.27 7.39
C ALA A 203 19.69 -0.13 7.69
N ALA A 204 18.60 -0.25 8.46
CA ALA A 204 17.95 -1.51 8.78
C ALA A 204 17.44 -2.20 7.49
N VAL A 205 16.71 -1.46 6.63
CA VAL A 205 16.20 -2.02 5.35
C VAL A 205 17.35 -2.40 4.43
N THR A 206 18.39 -1.58 4.31
CA THR A 206 19.55 -1.89 3.47
C THR A 206 20.28 -3.15 3.97
N GLY A 207 20.47 -3.25 5.29
CA GLY A 207 21.04 -4.43 5.94
C GLY A 207 20.24 -5.69 5.70
N PHE A 208 18.92 -5.62 5.87
CA PHE A 208 17.97 -6.70 5.59
C PHE A 208 18.03 -7.16 4.13
N LEU A 209 17.90 -6.22 3.19
CA LEU A 209 17.94 -6.56 1.75
C LEU A 209 19.26 -7.22 1.34
N ARG A 210 20.40 -6.76 1.88
CA ARG A 210 21.71 -7.38 1.63
C ARG A 210 21.81 -8.77 2.24
N HIS A 211 21.38 -8.94 3.50
CA HIS A 211 21.43 -10.21 4.22
C HIS A 211 20.65 -11.31 3.48
N TYR A 212 19.49 -10.97 2.93
CA TYR A 212 18.63 -11.93 2.23
C TYR A 212 18.82 -11.99 0.71
N GLY A 213 19.82 -11.29 0.16
CA GLY A 213 20.13 -11.31 -1.28
C GLY A 213 19.07 -10.65 -2.15
N LEU A 214 18.44 -9.58 -1.65
CA LEU A 214 17.35 -8.84 -2.31
C LEU A 214 17.78 -7.44 -2.78
N ALA A 215 19.01 -7.01 -2.50
CA ALA A 215 19.47 -5.65 -2.74
C ALA A 215 19.44 -5.21 -4.22
N ASP A 216 19.56 -6.15 -5.14
CA ASP A 216 19.54 -5.86 -6.59
C ASP A 216 18.10 -5.71 -7.12
N ARG A 217 17.10 -6.18 -6.36
CA ARG A 217 15.68 -6.21 -6.76
C ARG A 217 14.87 -5.07 -6.18
N PHE A 218 15.33 -4.45 -5.09
CA PHE A 218 14.63 -3.41 -4.36
C PHE A 218 15.48 -2.16 -4.21
N LYS A 219 14.80 -1.00 -4.18
CA LYS A 219 15.37 0.29 -3.77
C LYS A 219 14.64 0.79 -2.52
N ILE A 220 15.15 1.87 -1.96
CA ILE A 220 14.53 2.52 -0.80
C ILE A 220 13.68 3.69 -1.27
N ASN A 221 12.44 3.77 -0.79
CA ASN A 221 11.61 4.98 -0.88
C ASN A 221 11.77 5.78 0.40
N ILE A 222 12.42 6.94 0.33
CA ILE A 222 12.63 7.79 1.50
C ILE A 222 11.48 8.79 1.59
N GLU A 223 10.59 8.55 2.54
CA GLU A 223 9.61 9.54 2.99
C GLU A 223 10.28 10.47 3.99
N GLN A 224 10.38 11.75 3.66
CA GLN A 224 11.14 12.72 4.47
C GLN A 224 10.63 12.82 5.90
N ASN A 225 9.30 12.79 6.10
CA ASN A 225 8.71 12.86 7.44
C ASN A 225 9.06 11.64 8.31
N HIS A 226 9.32 10.48 7.69
CA HIS A 226 9.79 9.28 8.39
C HIS A 226 11.28 9.32 8.69
N ALA A 227 12.06 10.05 7.90
CA ALA A 227 13.52 10.03 7.96
C ALA A 227 14.14 11.05 8.94
N ILE A 228 13.33 11.95 9.50
CA ILE A 228 13.80 13.01 10.42
C ILE A 228 13.66 12.64 11.90
N LEU A 229 13.23 11.42 12.23
CA LEU A 229 13.05 10.95 13.61
C LEU A 229 14.30 10.25 14.15
#